data_35afbcb1ca445a8055f5f08637f76498
#
_entry.id   35afbcb1ca445a8055f5f08637f76498
#
_cell.length_a   1.000
_cell.length_b   1.000
_cell.length_c   1.000
_cell.angle_alpha   90.00
_cell.angle_beta   90.00
_cell.angle_gamma   90.00
#
_symmetry.space_group_name_H-M   'P 1'
#
loop_
_entity.id
_entity.type
_entity.pdbx_description
1 polymer ?
#
loop_
_entity_poly.entity_id
_entity_poly.type
_entity_poly.pdbx_seq_one_letter_code
_entity_poly.pdbx_strand_id
1 'polypeptide(L)'
;MVTYTHFGKQPDVLKHLVLCEVLQIEKPQIYVETNSACAIYTMTHTPEQKYGIYHFLNEANEDATFQNSLYYQLENESMASGNYLGSPALAMKVLNNDVKGCLFFDLEKRALDNIESFARHQAVAPPIRTFNCDSTDGVLKLLPSLPKSTFLHIDPYEIDKPNSNGHTYLDVLIGATKFGMKCLLWYGFMTINDKQALNKSVSERLDKAGIKDYACSELIMNAIKKDTIVCNPGILGSGILATNLSQKSNSMIQDYSKKLVRIYKDARYKEFDGSLYYDTINKKQNIKIKRHL
;
A
#
# COMPACT_ATOMS: atom_id res chain seq x y z
N MET A 1 -8.89 -23.29 2.46
CA MET A 1 -7.97 -22.43 3.22
C MET A 1 -7.50 -21.37 2.24
N VAL A 2 -7.64 -20.09 2.55
CA VAL A 2 -7.21 -18.99 1.66
C VAL A 2 -5.68 -18.98 1.65
N THR A 3 -5.07 -18.82 0.48
CA THR A 3 -3.62 -18.99 0.26
C THR A 3 -2.79 -17.78 0.76
N TYR A 4 -3.43 -16.65 1.05
CA TYR A 4 -2.74 -15.45 1.53
C TYR A 4 -2.40 -15.56 3.02
N THR A 5 -1.12 -15.83 3.32
CA THR A 5 -0.58 -15.96 4.68
C THR A 5 0.26 -14.76 5.12
N HIS A 6 0.52 -13.83 4.20
CA HIS A 6 1.39 -12.69 4.39
C HIS A 6 0.57 -11.41 4.59
N PHE A 7 0.20 -11.10 5.84
CA PHE A 7 -0.59 -9.92 6.21
C PHE A 7 -0.20 -9.39 7.60
N GLY A 8 -0.51 -8.15 7.86
CA GLY A 8 -0.24 -7.49 9.14
C GLY A 8 1.24 -7.26 9.42
N LYS A 9 2.07 -7.27 8.38
CA LYS A 9 3.51 -7.01 8.44
C LYS A 9 3.79 -5.51 8.42
N GLN A 10 5.03 -5.13 8.69
CA GLN A 10 5.42 -3.72 8.68
C GLN A 10 5.11 -3.00 7.35
N PRO A 11 5.34 -3.60 6.16
CA PRO A 11 4.95 -2.96 4.90
C PRO A 11 3.44 -2.72 4.75
N ASP A 12 2.61 -3.62 5.30
CA ASP A 12 1.16 -3.44 5.30
C ASP A 12 0.73 -2.27 6.17
N VAL A 13 1.42 -2.03 7.29
CA VAL A 13 1.15 -0.88 8.18
C VAL A 13 1.31 0.43 7.41
N LEU A 14 2.42 0.62 6.69
CA LEU A 14 2.61 1.82 5.86
C LEU A 14 1.51 1.96 4.81
N LYS A 15 1.29 0.88 4.04
CA LYS A 15 0.35 0.85 2.93
C LYS A 15 -1.07 1.19 3.39
N HIS A 16 -1.56 0.51 4.41
CA HIS A 16 -2.93 0.61 4.86
C HIS A 16 -3.20 1.91 5.64
N LEU A 17 -2.25 2.36 6.45
CA LEU A 17 -2.34 3.68 7.12
C LEU A 17 -2.50 4.78 6.08
N VAL A 18 -1.62 4.82 5.07
CA VAL A 18 -1.68 5.81 4.01
C VAL A 18 -2.97 5.67 3.20
N LEU A 19 -3.38 4.46 2.84
CA LEU A 19 -4.61 4.23 2.08
C LEU A 19 -5.83 4.81 2.78
N CYS A 20 -6.04 4.50 4.06
CA CYS A 20 -7.19 4.98 4.83
C CYS A 20 -7.27 6.52 4.86
N GLU A 21 -6.15 7.16 5.17
CA GLU A 21 -6.10 8.60 5.33
C GLU A 21 -6.22 9.34 3.98
N VAL A 22 -5.61 8.79 2.92
CA VAL A 22 -5.76 9.35 1.56
C VAL A 22 -7.21 9.22 1.08
N LEU A 23 -7.86 8.08 1.26
CA LEU A 23 -9.26 7.90 0.85
C LEU A 23 -10.20 8.87 1.57
N GLN A 24 -9.97 9.14 2.86
CA GLN A 24 -10.74 10.11 3.62
C GLN A 24 -10.58 11.56 3.08
N ILE A 25 -9.38 11.91 2.62
CA ILE A 25 -9.09 13.24 2.07
C ILE A 25 -9.66 13.37 0.65
N GLU A 26 -9.41 12.38 -0.20
CA GLU A 26 -9.66 12.44 -1.65
C GLU A 26 -11.11 12.13 -2.04
N LYS A 27 -11.85 11.40 -1.22
CA LYS A 27 -13.28 11.07 -1.38
C LYS A 27 -13.67 10.72 -2.82
N PRO A 28 -13.11 9.65 -3.39
CA PRO A 28 -13.37 9.30 -4.78
C PRO A 28 -14.81 8.86 -5.00
N GLN A 29 -15.31 8.98 -6.25
CA GLN A 29 -16.62 8.41 -6.62
C GLN A 29 -16.55 6.91 -6.95
N ILE A 30 -15.41 6.45 -7.46
CA ILE A 30 -15.14 5.04 -7.77
C ILE A 30 -13.79 4.68 -7.14
N TYR A 31 -13.74 3.53 -6.48
CA TYR A 31 -12.51 2.92 -5.98
C TYR A 31 -12.17 1.69 -6.83
N VAL A 32 -10.94 1.55 -7.24
CA VAL A 32 -10.42 0.40 -7.99
C VAL A 32 -9.18 -0.13 -7.30
N GLU A 33 -9.11 -1.43 -7.09
CA GLU A 33 -7.95 -2.07 -6.47
C GLU A 33 -7.47 -3.27 -7.28
N THR A 34 -6.18 -3.28 -7.58
CA THR A 34 -5.48 -4.41 -8.17
C THR A 34 -4.95 -5.32 -7.07
N ASN A 35 -4.86 -6.64 -7.32
CA ASN A 35 -4.27 -7.59 -6.37
C ASN A 35 -4.89 -7.49 -4.97
N SER A 36 -6.23 -7.47 -4.95
CA SER A 36 -7.01 -7.07 -3.76
C SER A 36 -6.84 -8.00 -2.56
N ALA A 37 -6.46 -9.28 -2.77
CA ALA A 37 -6.35 -10.29 -1.73
C ALA A 37 -7.65 -10.44 -0.90
N CYS A 38 -7.56 -10.63 0.41
CA CYS A 38 -8.75 -10.80 1.25
C CYS A 38 -9.13 -9.53 1.99
N ALA A 39 -10.42 -9.34 2.24
CA ALA A 39 -10.94 -8.26 3.07
C ALA A 39 -10.66 -8.48 4.56
N ILE A 40 -10.69 -9.73 5.03
CA ILE A 40 -10.49 -10.05 6.45
C ILE A 40 -9.64 -11.30 6.62
N TYR A 41 -8.77 -11.28 7.63
CA TYR A 41 -7.86 -12.35 8.02
C TYR A 41 -7.96 -12.64 9.51
N THR A 42 -7.79 -13.91 9.90
CA THR A 42 -7.64 -14.29 11.31
C THR A 42 -6.18 -14.14 11.73
N MET A 43 -5.94 -13.47 12.84
CA MET A 43 -4.59 -13.23 13.36
C MET A 43 -3.91 -14.50 13.85
N THR A 44 -2.61 -14.62 13.59
CA THR A 44 -1.80 -15.82 13.90
C THR A 44 -0.58 -15.55 14.78
N HIS A 45 -0.33 -14.30 15.18
CA HIS A 45 0.79 -13.90 16.06
C HIS A 45 2.20 -14.31 15.55
N THR A 46 2.41 -14.28 14.23
CA THR A 46 3.74 -14.56 13.67
C THR A 46 4.76 -13.49 14.09
N PRO A 47 6.09 -13.77 14.04
CA PRO A 47 7.12 -12.76 14.30
C PRO A 47 6.96 -11.51 13.44
N GLU A 48 6.58 -11.68 12.17
CA GLU A 48 6.36 -10.57 11.24
C GLU A 48 5.19 -9.69 11.65
N GLN A 49 4.09 -10.28 12.14
CA GLN A 49 2.95 -9.53 12.68
C GLN A 49 3.31 -8.82 13.99
N LYS A 50 4.13 -9.45 14.85
CA LYS A 50 4.63 -8.81 16.07
C LYS A 50 5.46 -7.57 15.78
N TYR A 51 6.33 -7.62 14.76
CA TYR A 51 7.08 -6.46 14.27
C TYR A 51 6.21 -5.49 13.45
N GLY A 52 5.14 -5.97 12.83
CA GLY A 52 4.19 -5.22 12.03
C GLY A 52 3.09 -4.56 12.86
N ILE A 53 1.87 -5.07 12.69
CA ILE A 53 0.65 -4.47 13.26
C ILE A 53 0.63 -4.43 14.81
N TYR A 54 1.12 -5.47 15.49
CA TYR A 54 1.13 -5.45 16.96
C TYR A 54 2.05 -4.37 17.51
N HIS A 55 3.26 -4.21 16.93
CA HIS A 55 4.16 -3.13 17.32
C HIS A 55 3.52 -1.77 17.02
N PHE A 56 2.93 -1.59 15.83
CA PHE A 56 2.25 -0.35 15.47
C PHE A 56 1.17 0.02 16.47
N LEU A 57 0.25 -0.89 16.79
CA LEU A 57 -0.85 -0.60 17.71
C LEU A 57 -0.37 -0.28 19.12
N ASN A 58 0.68 -0.98 19.59
CA ASN A 58 1.26 -0.71 20.91
C ASN A 58 1.87 0.70 20.98
N GLU A 59 2.73 1.05 20.03
CA GLU A 59 3.42 2.35 20.03
C GLU A 59 2.46 3.50 19.66
N ALA A 60 1.51 3.26 18.76
CA ALA A 60 0.50 4.24 18.37
C ALA A 60 -0.44 4.61 19.52
N ASN A 61 -0.59 3.75 20.52
CA ASN A 61 -1.39 4.04 21.71
C ASN A 61 -0.82 5.21 22.55
N GLU A 62 0.44 5.57 22.36
CA GLU A 62 1.10 6.72 23.02
C GLU A 62 1.18 7.96 22.11
N ASP A 63 0.70 7.89 20.85
CA ASP A 63 0.75 9.00 19.90
C ASP A 63 -0.65 9.40 19.42
N ALA A 64 -1.14 10.55 19.87
CA ALA A 64 -2.46 11.07 19.51
C ALA A 64 -2.68 11.20 18.00
N THR A 65 -1.63 11.38 17.19
CA THR A 65 -1.77 11.45 15.74
C THR A 65 -2.17 10.10 15.16
N PHE A 66 -1.55 9.03 15.65
CA PHE A 66 -1.90 7.68 15.19
C PHE A 66 -3.24 7.23 15.77
N GLN A 67 -3.53 7.52 17.05
CA GLN A 67 -4.84 7.21 17.66
C GLN A 67 -6.01 7.83 16.90
N ASN A 68 -5.81 9.03 16.35
CA ASN A 68 -6.82 9.72 15.56
C ASN A 68 -6.86 9.26 14.08
N SER A 69 -5.94 8.40 13.64
CA SER A 69 -5.98 7.85 12.29
C SER A 69 -7.10 6.82 12.14
N LEU A 70 -7.75 6.82 10.98
CA LEU A 70 -8.79 5.81 10.69
C LEU A 70 -8.23 4.40 10.70
N TYR A 71 -7.01 4.21 10.18
CA TYR A 71 -6.36 2.91 10.18
C TYR A 71 -6.21 2.35 11.60
N TYR A 72 -5.69 3.16 12.54
CA TYR A 72 -5.56 2.73 13.94
C TYR A 72 -6.91 2.35 14.53
N GLN A 73 -7.92 3.19 14.36
CA GLN A 73 -9.25 2.97 14.93
C GLN A 73 -9.88 1.68 14.39
N LEU A 74 -9.84 1.48 13.07
CA LEU A 74 -10.42 0.31 12.40
C LEU A 74 -9.69 -0.98 12.78
N GLU A 75 -8.34 -0.96 12.80
CA GLU A 75 -7.56 -2.15 13.17
C GLU A 75 -7.66 -2.47 14.66
N ASN A 76 -7.64 -1.46 15.53
CA ASN A 76 -7.78 -1.69 16.97
C ASN A 76 -9.12 -2.35 17.30
N GLU A 77 -10.22 -1.92 16.65
CA GLU A 77 -11.54 -2.56 16.78
C GLU A 77 -11.52 -3.99 16.23
N SER A 78 -10.97 -4.20 15.04
CA SER A 78 -10.93 -5.53 14.39
C SER A 78 -10.06 -6.53 15.16
N MET A 79 -8.92 -6.08 15.66
CA MET A 79 -7.97 -6.88 16.43
C MET A 79 -8.56 -7.34 17.77
N ALA A 80 -9.46 -6.58 18.38
CA ALA A 80 -10.19 -7.00 19.57
C ALA A 80 -11.04 -8.26 19.33
N SER A 81 -11.43 -8.50 18.06
CA SER A 81 -12.14 -9.71 17.61
C SER A 81 -11.20 -10.78 17.00
N GLY A 82 -9.89 -10.62 17.12
CA GLY A 82 -8.89 -11.54 16.58
C GLY A 82 -8.72 -11.49 15.05
N ASN A 83 -9.18 -10.41 14.42
CA ASN A 83 -9.14 -10.25 12.98
C ASN A 83 -8.24 -9.07 12.56
N TYR A 84 -7.72 -9.15 11.33
CA TYR A 84 -7.00 -8.08 10.64
C TYR A 84 -7.74 -7.69 9.37
N LEU A 85 -7.85 -6.41 9.09
CA LEU A 85 -8.52 -5.90 7.90
C LEU A 85 -7.52 -5.76 6.74
N GLY A 86 -7.84 -6.38 5.62
CA GLY A 86 -7.13 -6.11 4.37
C GLY A 86 -7.59 -4.79 3.73
N SER A 87 -6.82 -4.34 2.74
CA SER A 87 -7.13 -3.11 2.00
C SER A 87 -8.56 -3.02 1.47
N PRO A 88 -9.21 -4.11 0.96
CA PRO A 88 -10.61 -4.03 0.54
C PRO A 88 -11.57 -3.68 1.67
N ALA A 89 -11.39 -4.28 2.86
CA ALA A 89 -12.23 -3.99 4.02
C ALA A 89 -12.01 -2.57 4.51
N LEU A 90 -10.77 -2.13 4.60
CA LEU A 90 -10.41 -0.77 4.98
C LEU A 90 -11.02 0.25 4.02
N ALA A 91 -10.86 0.04 2.71
CA ALA A 91 -11.47 0.92 1.70
C ALA A 91 -12.99 0.98 1.82
N MET A 92 -13.67 -0.17 1.95
CA MET A 92 -15.12 -0.20 2.14
C MET A 92 -15.59 0.51 3.40
N LYS A 93 -14.88 0.34 4.53
CA LYS A 93 -15.22 1.01 5.79
C LYS A 93 -14.98 2.53 5.74
N VAL A 94 -13.87 2.98 5.11
CA VAL A 94 -13.54 4.40 4.99
C VAL A 94 -14.48 5.11 4.01
N LEU A 95 -14.76 4.51 2.86
CA LEU A 95 -15.57 5.11 1.80
C LEU A 95 -17.07 4.99 2.07
N ASN A 96 -17.46 3.94 2.77
CA ASN A 96 -18.85 3.72 3.17
C ASN A 96 -19.82 3.90 1.97
N ASN A 97 -20.99 4.54 2.17
CA ASN A 97 -21.97 4.81 1.12
C ASN A 97 -21.65 6.08 0.28
N ASP A 98 -20.56 6.78 0.57
CA ASP A 98 -20.19 8.01 -0.14
C ASP A 98 -19.62 7.74 -1.54
N VAL A 99 -19.27 6.48 -1.84
CA VAL A 99 -18.72 6.05 -3.13
C VAL A 99 -19.78 5.32 -3.97
N LYS A 100 -19.73 5.53 -5.29
CA LYS A 100 -20.67 4.87 -6.23
C LYS A 100 -20.37 3.40 -6.47
N GLY A 101 -19.14 2.96 -6.16
CA GLY A 101 -18.75 1.56 -6.28
C GLY A 101 -17.28 1.31 -6.05
N CYS A 102 -16.98 0.09 -5.61
CA CYS A 102 -15.64 -0.45 -5.47
C CYS A 102 -15.44 -1.62 -6.42
N LEU A 103 -14.33 -1.62 -7.15
CA LEU A 103 -13.96 -2.65 -8.13
C LEU A 103 -12.71 -3.36 -7.64
N PHE A 104 -12.79 -4.66 -7.39
CA PHE A 104 -11.71 -5.47 -6.85
C PHE A 104 -11.25 -6.52 -7.85
N PHE A 105 -9.95 -6.59 -8.09
CA PHE A 105 -9.33 -7.53 -9.02
C PHE A 105 -8.39 -8.47 -8.29
N ASP A 106 -8.53 -9.78 -8.54
CA ASP A 106 -7.59 -10.79 -8.06
C ASP A 106 -7.64 -12.04 -8.94
N LEU A 107 -6.52 -12.77 -9.02
CA LEU A 107 -6.47 -14.08 -9.68
C LEU A 107 -7.06 -15.17 -8.79
N GLU A 108 -7.07 -14.98 -7.47
CA GLU A 108 -7.55 -15.94 -6.49
C GLU A 108 -9.05 -15.75 -6.23
N LYS A 109 -9.88 -16.59 -6.82
CA LYS A 109 -11.34 -16.55 -6.65
C LYS A 109 -11.77 -16.55 -5.16
N ARG A 110 -11.05 -17.32 -4.30
CA ARG A 110 -11.35 -17.39 -2.87
C ARG A 110 -11.13 -16.06 -2.15
N ALA A 111 -10.16 -15.26 -2.58
CA ALA A 111 -9.96 -13.91 -2.05
C ALA A 111 -11.14 -13.01 -2.41
N LEU A 112 -11.60 -13.06 -3.65
CA LEU A 112 -12.79 -12.32 -4.09
C LEU A 112 -14.06 -12.77 -3.37
N ASP A 113 -14.25 -14.08 -3.14
CA ASP A 113 -15.35 -14.61 -2.33
C ASP A 113 -15.32 -14.09 -0.89
N ASN A 114 -14.11 -13.93 -0.31
CA ASN A 114 -13.94 -13.33 1.02
C ASN A 114 -14.36 -11.85 1.02
N ILE A 115 -13.99 -11.08 -0.01
CA ILE A 115 -14.42 -9.67 -0.17
C ILE A 115 -15.93 -9.57 -0.28
N GLU A 116 -16.56 -10.40 -1.12
CA GLU A 116 -18.02 -10.42 -1.29
C GLU A 116 -18.74 -10.82 0.01
N SER A 117 -18.21 -11.82 0.70
CA SER A 117 -18.74 -12.24 2.00
C SER A 117 -18.64 -11.12 3.02
N PHE A 118 -17.48 -10.45 3.13
CA PHE A 118 -17.29 -9.32 4.01
C PHE A 118 -18.31 -8.21 3.73
N ALA A 119 -18.46 -7.80 2.46
CA ALA A 119 -19.40 -6.75 2.06
C ALA A 119 -20.85 -7.07 2.45
N ARG A 120 -21.30 -8.33 2.25
CA ARG A 120 -22.65 -8.77 2.63
C ARG A 120 -22.93 -8.69 4.14
N HIS A 121 -21.91 -8.84 4.97
CA HIS A 121 -22.06 -8.81 6.44
C HIS A 121 -21.87 -7.42 7.05
N GLN A 122 -21.53 -6.40 6.25
CA GLN A 122 -21.48 -5.03 6.74
C GLN A 122 -22.90 -4.43 6.76
N ALA A 123 -23.23 -3.72 7.85
CA ALA A 123 -24.49 -2.98 7.97
C ALA A 123 -24.62 -1.90 6.88
N VAL A 124 -23.47 -1.32 6.51
CA VAL A 124 -23.35 -0.30 5.48
C VAL A 124 -22.10 -0.64 4.64
N ALA A 125 -22.28 -0.88 3.36
CA ALA A 125 -21.19 -1.13 2.44
C ALA A 125 -21.47 -0.48 1.09
N PRO A 126 -20.44 0.03 0.39
CA PRO A 126 -20.60 0.51 -0.98
C PRO A 126 -20.97 -0.65 -1.92
N PRO A 127 -21.59 -0.36 -3.07
CA PRO A 127 -21.73 -1.36 -4.13
C PRO A 127 -20.36 -1.89 -4.56
N ILE A 128 -20.19 -3.19 -4.66
CA ILE A 128 -18.95 -3.82 -5.08
C ILE A 128 -19.09 -4.61 -6.37
N ARG A 129 -18.00 -4.74 -7.11
CA ARG A 129 -17.82 -5.72 -8.20
C ARG A 129 -16.46 -6.36 -8.07
N THR A 130 -16.41 -7.66 -8.26
CA THR A 130 -15.19 -8.46 -8.24
C THR A 130 -14.86 -8.97 -9.64
N PHE A 131 -13.57 -9.05 -9.97
CA PHE A 131 -13.06 -9.49 -11.27
C PHE A 131 -11.98 -10.54 -11.07
N ASN A 132 -12.25 -11.78 -11.41
CA ASN A 132 -11.30 -12.88 -11.33
C ASN A 132 -10.48 -12.95 -12.62
N CYS A 133 -9.52 -12.05 -12.77
CA CYS A 133 -8.65 -11.96 -13.94
C CYS A 133 -7.34 -11.24 -13.59
N ASP A 134 -6.40 -11.23 -14.54
CA ASP A 134 -5.22 -10.38 -14.47
C ASP A 134 -5.63 -8.91 -14.31
N SER A 135 -5.21 -8.31 -13.20
CA SER A 135 -5.64 -6.95 -12.84
C SER A 135 -5.01 -5.88 -13.73
N THR A 136 -3.83 -6.13 -14.28
CA THR A 136 -3.15 -5.21 -15.20
C THR A 136 -3.99 -5.02 -16.46
N ASP A 137 -4.33 -6.11 -17.13
CA ASP A 137 -5.15 -6.09 -18.34
C ASP A 137 -6.58 -5.64 -18.06
N GLY A 138 -7.16 -6.15 -16.96
CA GLY A 138 -8.51 -5.83 -16.56
C GLY A 138 -8.70 -4.33 -16.32
N VAL A 139 -7.79 -3.71 -15.57
CA VAL A 139 -7.85 -2.28 -15.29
C VAL A 139 -7.55 -1.45 -16.53
N LEU A 140 -6.49 -1.77 -17.30
CA LEU A 140 -6.17 -1.04 -18.54
C LEU A 140 -7.36 -0.99 -19.51
N LYS A 141 -8.10 -2.10 -19.63
CA LYS A 141 -9.31 -2.17 -20.45
C LYS A 141 -10.45 -1.27 -19.92
N LEU A 142 -10.53 -1.08 -18.61
CA LEU A 142 -11.60 -0.27 -18.00
C LEU A 142 -11.27 1.23 -17.96
N LEU A 143 -9.99 1.65 -17.98
CA LEU A 143 -9.58 3.04 -17.83
C LEU A 143 -10.39 4.04 -18.70
N PRO A 144 -10.65 3.78 -20.01
CA PRO A 144 -11.40 4.72 -20.84
C PRO A 144 -12.84 4.97 -20.40
N SER A 145 -13.44 4.04 -19.64
CA SER A 145 -14.83 4.11 -19.17
C SER A 145 -14.97 4.64 -17.75
N LEU A 146 -13.87 4.77 -17.02
CA LEU A 146 -13.88 5.23 -15.63
C LEU A 146 -13.85 6.77 -15.55
N PRO A 147 -14.59 7.38 -14.61
CA PRO A 147 -14.56 8.83 -14.43
C PRO A 147 -13.21 9.28 -13.84
N LYS A 148 -12.84 10.56 -14.07
CA LYS A 148 -11.62 11.16 -13.49
C LYS A 148 -11.63 11.16 -11.95
N SER A 149 -12.80 11.10 -11.33
CA SER A 149 -12.98 10.98 -9.88
C SER A 149 -12.72 9.56 -9.35
N THR A 150 -12.13 8.68 -10.16
CA THR A 150 -11.69 7.34 -9.75
C THR A 150 -10.38 7.43 -8.98
N PHE A 151 -10.28 6.60 -7.95
CA PHE A 151 -9.05 6.33 -7.22
C PHE A 151 -8.58 4.91 -7.48
N LEU A 152 -7.34 4.75 -7.90
CA LEU A 152 -6.71 3.44 -8.09
C LEU A 152 -5.72 3.16 -6.95
N HIS A 153 -5.94 2.06 -6.25
CA HIS A 153 -4.96 1.42 -5.37
C HIS A 153 -4.30 0.27 -6.14
N ILE A 154 -3.00 0.37 -6.36
CA ILE A 154 -2.21 -0.58 -7.16
C ILE A 154 -1.24 -1.26 -6.20
N ASP A 155 -1.47 -2.55 -5.91
CA ASP A 155 -0.79 -3.28 -4.83
C ASP A 155 -0.15 -4.61 -5.29
N PRO A 156 0.75 -4.61 -6.28
CA PRO A 156 1.47 -5.80 -6.68
C PRO A 156 2.75 -5.99 -5.88
N TYR A 157 3.31 -7.19 -5.94
CA TYR A 157 4.66 -7.44 -5.43
C TYR A 157 5.74 -6.86 -6.37
N GLU A 158 5.58 -7.03 -7.69
CA GLU A 158 6.54 -6.60 -8.73
C GLU A 158 5.86 -5.61 -9.67
N ILE A 159 6.26 -4.33 -9.61
CA ILE A 159 5.57 -3.25 -10.36
C ILE A 159 5.99 -3.14 -11.82
N ASP A 160 7.16 -3.60 -12.17
CA ASP A 160 7.80 -3.46 -13.49
C ASP A 160 7.91 -4.78 -14.27
N LYS A 161 7.46 -5.90 -13.67
CA LYS A 161 7.40 -7.19 -14.34
C LYS A 161 6.22 -7.24 -15.31
N PRO A 162 6.47 -7.52 -16.60
CA PRO A 162 5.39 -7.61 -17.57
C PRO A 162 4.57 -8.89 -17.38
N ASN A 163 3.27 -8.80 -17.58
CA ASN A 163 2.39 -9.94 -17.70
C ASN A 163 2.54 -10.62 -19.08
N SER A 164 1.71 -11.64 -19.39
CA SER A 164 1.74 -12.37 -20.64
C SER A 164 1.48 -11.49 -21.90
N ASN A 165 0.82 -10.35 -21.72
CA ASN A 165 0.53 -9.39 -22.78
C ASN A 165 1.55 -8.23 -22.86
N GLY A 166 2.60 -8.28 -22.04
CA GLY A 166 3.66 -7.28 -21.98
C GLY A 166 3.34 -6.03 -21.18
N HIS A 167 2.21 -6.00 -20.45
CA HIS A 167 1.80 -4.89 -19.61
C HIS A 167 2.35 -5.03 -18.18
N THR A 168 2.66 -3.91 -17.55
CA THR A 168 3.14 -3.82 -16.16
C THR A 168 2.18 -2.98 -15.31
N TYR A 169 2.31 -3.04 -13.98
CA TYR A 169 1.56 -2.14 -13.09
C TYR A 169 1.96 -0.67 -13.23
N LEU A 170 3.19 -0.38 -13.70
CA LEU A 170 3.56 0.98 -14.08
C LEU A 170 2.79 1.47 -15.32
N ASP A 171 2.37 0.59 -16.24
CA ASP A 171 1.49 0.98 -17.35
C ASP A 171 0.10 1.33 -16.86
N VAL A 172 -0.42 0.60 -15.87
CA VAL A 172 -1.69 0.92 -15.20
C VAL A 172 -1.61 2.29 -14.53
N LEU A 173 -0.56 2.55 -13.73
CA LEU A 173 -0.34 3.85 -13.09
C LEU A 173 -0.28 4.99 -14.10
N ILE A 174 0.55 4.84 -15.13
CA ILE A 174 0.75 5.84 -16.18
C ILE A 174 -0.56 6.11 -16.93
N GLY A 175 -1.26 5.03 -17.33
CA GLY A 175 -2.54 5.13 -18.02
C GLY A 175 -3.57 5.89 -17.18
N ALA A 176 -3.80 5.45 -15.94
CA ALA A 176 -4.74 6.08 -15.03
C ALA A 176 -4.38 7.55 -14.74
N THR A 177 -3.11 7.85 -14.53
CA THR A 177 -2.61 9.23 -14.32
C THR A 177 -2.93 10.13 -15.52
N LYS A 178 -2.73 9.64 -16.76
CA LYS A 178 -3.06 10.39 -17.98
C LYS A 178 -4.56 10.63 -18.17
N PHE A 179 -5.41 9.73 -17.68
CA PHE A 179 -6.86 9.95 -17.60
C PHE A 179 -7.28 10.91 -16.48
N GLY A 180 -6.34 11.42 -15.70
CA GLY A 180 -6.58 12.35 -14.59
C GLY A 180 -7.11 11.67 -13.33
N MET A 181 -7.01 10.35 -13.23
CA MET A 181 -7.39 9.57 -12.05
C MET A 181 -6.33 9.69 -10.96
N LYS A 182 -6.76 9.58 -9.71
CA LYS A 182 -5.88 9.57 -8.53
C LYS A 182 -5.32 8.17 -8.32
N CYS A 183 -4.02 8.04 -8.11
CA CYS A 183 -3.38 6.74 -7.96
C CYS A 183 -2.48 6.68 -6.73
N LEU A 184 -2.52 5.53 -6.08
CA LEU A 184 -1.63 5.13 -5.01
C LEU A 184 -1.07 3.76 -5.37
N LEU A 185 0.23 3.68 -5.64
CA LEU A 185 0.91 2.43 -5.97
C LEU A 185 1.88 2.09 -4.85
N TRP A 186 1.72 0.90 -4.27
CA TRP A 186 2.66 0.30 -3.34
C TRP A 186 3.66 -0.60 -4.08
N TYR A 187 4.90 -0.66 -3.59
CA TYR A 187 5.93 -1.59 -4.07
C TYR A 187 6.89 -1.99 -2.96
N GLY A 188 7.43 -3.20 -3.05
CA GLY A 188 8.48 -3.70 -2.18
C GLY A 188 9.82 -3.80 -2.90
N PHE A 189 10.91 -3.85 -2.14
CA PHE A 189 12.25 -4.12 -2.65
C PHE A 189 13.05 -4.95 -1.64
N MET A 190 13.91 -5.83 -2.16
CA MET A 190 14.63 -6.82 -1.34
C MET A 190 16.02 -6.34 -0.94
N THR A 191 16.64 -5.51 -1.74
CA THR A 191 17.99 -4.96 -1.51
C THR A 191 18.04 -3.48 -1.82
N ILE A 192 19.12 -2.79 -1.43
CA ILE A 192 19.36 -1.38 -1.82
C ILE A 192 19.56 -1.28 -3.34
N ASN A 193 20.17 -2.27 -3.97
CA ASN A 193 20.36 -2.29 -5.41
C ASN A 193 19.02 -2.41 -6.14
N ASP A 194 18.12 -3.29 -5.67
CA ASP A 194 16.75 -3.40 -6.21
C ASP A 194 15.99 -2.08 -6.07
N LYS A 195 16.06 -1.44 -4.89
CA LYS A 195 15.48 -0.12 -4.66
C LYS A 195 15.97 0.89 -5.69
N GLN A 196 17.28 0.97 -5.90
CA GLN A 196 17.89 1.91 -6.84
C GLN A 196 17.45 1.63 -8.28
N ALA A 197 17.40 0.36 -8.67
CA ALA A 197 16.94 -0.07 -10.00
C ALA A 197 15.45 0.30 -10.22
N LEU A 198 14.58 0.00 -9.23
CA LEU A 198 13.17 0.37 -9.27
C LEU A 198 12.98 1.88 -9.35
N ASN A 199 13.69 2.65 -8.51
CA ASN A 199 13.59 4.12 -8.50
C ASN A 199 14.00 4.72 -9.84
N LYS A 200 15.05 4.18 -10.45
CA LYS A 200 15.49 4.58 -11.80
C LYS A 200 14.44 4.24 -12.85
N SER A 201 13.95 2.99 -12.87
CA SER A 201 12.89 2.53 -13.79
C SER A 201 11.62 3.39 -13.69
N VAL A 202 11.15 3.64 -12.46
CA VAL A 202 9.98 4.49 -12.20
C VAL A 202 10.20 5.90 -12.75
N SER A 203 11.32 6.56 -12.39
CA SER A 203 11.62 7.93 -12.85
C SER A 203 11.69 8.02 -14.37
N GLU A 204 12.42 7.11 -15.03
CA GLU A 204 12.58 7.10 -16.49
C GLU A 204 11.23 6.89 -17.21
N ARG A 205 10.39 5.99 -16.68
CA ARG A 205 9.08 5.71 -17.28
C ARG A 205 8.09 6.85 -17.10
N LEU A 206 8.06 7.49 -15.91
CA LEU A 206 7.21 8.64 -15.66
C LEU A 206 7.67 9.85 -16.50
N ASP A 207 8.97 10.10 -16.60
CA ASP A 207 9.52 11.17 -17.42
C ASP A 207 9.22 10.95 -18.92
N LYS A 208 9.40 9.72 -19.43
CA LYS A 208 9.02 9.35 -20.81
C LYS A 208 7.52 9.52 -21.06
N ALA A 209 6.69 9.28 -20.05
CA ALA A 209 5.23 9.48 -20.15
C ALA A 209 4.81 10.96 -20.01
N GLY A 210 5.72 11.87 -19.68
CA GLY A 210 5.46 13.29 -19.44
C GLY A 210 4.84 13.58 -18.04
N ILE A 211 4.87 12.62 -17.13
CA ILE A 211 4.34 12.75 -15.76
C ILE A 211 5.44 13.34 -14.88
N LYS A 212 5.30 14.62 -14.53
CA LYS A 212 6.28 15.36 -13.73
C LYS A 212 5.85 15.56 -12.27
N ASP A 213 4.55 15.47 -12.01
CA ASP A 213 3.97 15.68 -10.67
C ASP A 213 3.61 14.31 -10.07
N TYR A 214 4.47 13.87 -9.17
CA TYR A 214 4.27 12.68 -8.34
C TYR A 214 4.97 12.82 -7.01
N ALA A 215 4.48 12.13 -6.00
CA ALA A 215 5.09 12.00 -4.69
C ALA A 215 5.51 10.55 -4.45
N CYS A 216 6.65 10.37 -3.77
CA CYS A 216 7.12 9.06 -3.36
C CYS A 216 7.65 9.10 -1.94
N SER A 217 7.26 8.12 -1.14
CA SER A 217 7.76 7.89 0.22
C SER A 217 8.18 6.45 0.37
N GLU A 218 9.36 6.21 0.91
CA GLU A 218 9.93 4.88 1.12
C GLU A 218 10.33 4.69 2.57
N LEU A 219 10.01 3.54 3.14
CA LEU A 219 10.51 3.09 4.44
C LEU A 219 11.48 1.93 4.24
N ILE A 220 12.64 2.02 4.88
CA ILE A 220 13.75 1.10 4.68
C ILE A 220 14.26 0.65 6.05
N MET A 221 14.52 -0.64 6.20
CA MET A 221 15.05 -1.20 7.44
C MET A 221 16.54 -0.94 7.59
N ASN A 222 16.94 -0.38 8.73
CA ASN A 222 18.33 -0.05 9.05
C ASN A 222 19.23 -1.28 9.30
N ALA A 223 18.65 -2.39 9.72
CA ALA A 223 19.40 -3.56 10.15
C ALA A 223 20.17 -4.27 9.03
N ILE A 224 20.07 -3.79 7.79
CA ILE A 224 20.69 -4.46 6.66
C ILE A 224 22.12 -4.03 6.50
N LYS A 225 22.97 -4.93 6.90
CA LYS A 225 24.41 -4.84 6.63
C LYS A 225 24.68 -5.60 5.33
N LYS A 226 25.30 -4.93 4.35
CA LYS A 226 25.81 -5.56 3.12
C LYS A 226 24.74 -6.20 2.21
N ASP A 227 23.68 -5.49 1.91
CA ASP A 227 22.62 -5.97 0.99
C ASP A 227 21.97 -7.32 1.38
N THR A 228 22.06 -7.68 2.66
CA THR A 228 21.48 -8.92 3.17
C THR A 228 20.14 -8.64 3.81
N ILE A 229 19.11 -9.37 3.40
CA ILE A 229 17.82 -9.33 4.07
C ILE A 229 17.96 -10.01 5.42
N VAL A 230 17.70 -9.28 6.49
CA VAL A 230 17.84 -9.79 7.87
C VAL A 230 16.50 -10.03 8.55
N CYS A 231 15.41 -9.79 7.84
CA CYS A 231 14.07 -10.02 8.37
C CYS A 231 13.21 -10.83 7.39
N ASN A 232 12.30 -11.57 7.94
CA ASN A 232 11.17 -12.12 7.23
C ASN A 232 10.00 -11.13 7.41
N PRO A 233 9.53 -10.42 6.43
CA PRO A 233 8.87 -10.94 5.25
C PRO A 233 9.72 -11.00 3.97
N GLY A 234 11.01 -10.97 4.04
CA GLY A 234 11.85 -11.12 2.85
C GLY A 234 11.95 -9.86 2.00
N ILE A 235 11.58 -8.69 2.54
CA ILE A 235 11.78 -7.39 1.89
C ILE A 235 12.58 -6.46 2.80
N LEU A 236 13.47 -5.68 2.20
CA LEU A 236 14.23 -4.64 2.88
C LEU A 236 13.37 -3.45 3.25
N GLY A 237 12.44 -3.13 2.38
CA GLY A 237 11.59 -1.97 2.54
C GLY A 237 10.50 -1.91 1.50
N SER A 238 9.69 -0.87 1.60
CA SER A 238 8.59 -0.63 0.69
C SER A 238 8.40 0.85 0.44
N GLY A 239 7.78 1.17 -0.70
CA GLY A 239 7.48 2.52 -1.10
C GLY A 239 6.03 2.70 -1.51
N ILE A 240 5.61 3.94 -1.44
CA ILE A 240 4.34 4.42 -1.96
C ILE A 240 4.62 5.50 -2.98
N LEU A 241 4.12 5.29 -4.19
CA LEU A 241 4.15 6.25 -5.30
C LEU A 241 2.74 6.75 -5.55
N ALA A 242 2.57 8.07 -5.48
CA ALA A 242 1.29 8.74 -5.63
C ALA A 242 1.29 9.68 -6.83
N THR A 243 0.20 9.68 -7.62
CA THR A 243 -0.01 10.62 -8.73
C THR A 243 -1.40 11.23 -8.68
N ASN A 244 -1.53 12.48 -9.13
CA ASN A 244 -2.78 13.25 -9.14
C ASN A 244 -3.47 13.43 -7.77
N LEU A 245 -2.75 13.17 -6.67
CA LEU A 245 -3.28 13.43 -5.33
C LEU A 245 -3.21 14.92 -5.00
N SER A 246 -4.07 15.35 -4.07
CA SER A 246 -4.00 16.70 -3.52
C SER A 246 -2.69 16.93 -2.75
N GLN A 247 -2.26 18.18 -2.66
CA GLN A 247 -1.08 18.52 -1.85
C GLN A 247 -1.26 18.09 -0.37
N LYS A 248 -2.49 18.16 0.14
CA LYS A 248 -2.82 17.70 1.50
C LYS A 248 -2.51 16.21 1.67
N SER A 249 -2.92 15.36 0.72
CA SER A 249 -2.61 13.92 0.73
C SER A 249 -1.11 13.66 0.62
N ASN A 250 -0.41 14.35 -0.28
CA ASN A 250 1.04 14.19 -0.45
C ASN A 250 1.82 14.57 0.82
N SER A 251 1.45 15.67 1.48
CA SER A 251 2.05 16.08 2.75
C SER A 251 1.76 15.06 3.85
N MET A 252 0.53 14.58 3.93
CA MET A 252 0.12 13.57 4.91
C MET A 252 0.89 12.26 4.74
N ILE A 253 1.08 11.77 3.50
CA ILE A 253 1.89 10.56 3.21
C ILE A 253 3.30 10.71 3.78
N GLN A 254 3.94 11.85 3.54
CA GLN A 254 5.30 12.12 4.06
C GLN A 254 5.33 12.18 5.58
N ASP A 255 4.35 12.85 6.20
CA ASP A 255 4.29 13.02 7.64
C ASP A 255 4.08 11.68 8.36
N TYR A 256 3.15 10.84 7.89
CA TYR A 256 2.96 9.50 8.44
C TYR A 256 4.16 8.60 8.22
N SER A 257 4.80 8.65 7.06
CA SER A 257 6.03 7.90 6.79
C SER A 257 7.15 8.25 7.79
N LYS A 258 7.38 9.54 8.03
CA LYS A 258 8.37 10.01 9.01
C LYS A 258 8.00 9.64 10.45
N LYS A 259 6.70 9.67 10.79
CA LYS A 259 6.22 9.26 12.12
C LYS A 259 6.35 7.75 12.33
N LEU A 260 6.07 6.92 11.32
CA LEU A 260 6.31 5.48 11.39
C LEU A 260 7.78 5.16 11.67
N VAL A 261 8.73 5.88 11.06
CA VAL A 261 10.16 5.75 11.39
C VAL A 261 10.41 5.94 12.87
N ARG A 262 9.72 6.88 13.52
CA ARG A 262 9.93 7.16 14.96
C ARG A 262 9.43 6.03 15.84
N ILE A 263 8.24 5.48 15.57
CA ILE A 263 7.68 4.39 16.39
C ILE A 263 8.39 3.05 16.17
N TYR A 264 9.04 2.87 15.02
CA TYR A 264 9.87 1.68 14.73
C TYR A 264 11.35 1.88 15.08
N LYS A 265 11.75 3.03 15.62
CA LYS A 265 13.15 3.39 15.87
C LYS A 265 13.90 2.36 16.72
N ASP A 266 13.25 1.91 17.78
CA ASP A 266 13.84 0.99 18.77
C ASP A 266 13.18 -0.41 18.71
N ALA A 267 12.43 -0.71 17.64
CA ALA A 267 11.77 -2.00 17.48
C ALA A 267 12.80 -3.12 17.34
N ARG A 268 12.74 -4.10 18.24
CA ARG A 268 13.64 -5.25 18.27
C ARG A 268 12.90 -6.50 18.65
N TYR A 269 13.03 -7.51 17.80
CA TYR A 269 12.52 -8.85 18.04
C TYR A 269 13.61 -9.87 17.70
N LYS A 270 13.47 -11.07 18.16
CA LYS A 270 14.47 -12.14 17.94
C LYS A 270 14.84 -12.31 16.46
N GLU A 271 13.86 -12.26 15.59
CA GLU A 271 14.00 -12.40 14.14
C GLU A 271 14.18 -11.07 13.38
N PHE A 272 14.03 -9.94 14.09
CA PHE A 272 14.11 -8.59 13.51
C PHE A 272 14.89 -7.70 14.46
N ASP A 273 16.04 -7.24 14.05
CA ASP A 273 16.88 -6.31 14.80
C ASP A 273 17.19 -5.12 13.92
N GLY A 274 16.35 -4.10 13.98
CA GLY A 274 16.58 -2.88 13.24
C GLY A 274 15.46 -1.87 13.39
N SER A 275 15.76 -0.65 12.95
CA SER A 275 14.84 0.45 12.87
C SER A 275 14.53 0.80 11.42
N LEU A 276 13.53 1.63 11.19
CA LEU A 276 13.23 2.16 9.87
C LEU A 276 13.93 3.48 9.63
N TYR A 277 14.23 3.81 8.39
CA TYR A 277 14.55 5.16 7.96
C TYR A 277 13.71 5.55 6.73
N TYR A 278 13.52 6.87 6.57
CA TYR A 278 12.73 7.45 5.51
C TYR A 278 13.60 7.83 4.32
N ASP A 279 13.11 7.56 3.11
CA ASP A 279 13.70 8.01 1.86
C ASP A 279 12.60 8.43 0.86
N THR A 280 12.99 8.98 -0.27
CA THR A 280 12.08 9.40 -1.34
C THR A 280 12.79 9.39 -2.69
N ILE A 281 12.05 9.20 -3.78
CA ILE A 281 12.60 9.40 -5.12
C ILE A 281 12.84 10.90 -5.33
N ASN A 282 14.10 11.27 -5.50
CA ASN A 282 14.49 12.66 -5.70
C ASN A 282 14.94 12.91 -7.14
N LYS A 283 14.16 13.69 -7.89
CA LYS A 283 14.44 14.02 -9.31
C LYS A 283 15.75 14.75 -9.56
N LYS A 284 16.38 15.37 -8.53
CA LYS A 284 17.52 16.28 -8.68
C LYS A 284 18.83 15.80 -8.09
N GLN A 285 18.85 14.66 -7.42
CA GLN A 285 20.08 14.14 -6.84
C GLN A 285 20.52 12.87 -7.55
N ASN A 286 21.60 12.97 -8.34
CA ASN A 286 22.54 11.86 -8.43
C ASN A 286 22.87 11.46 -6.99
N ILE A 287 22.32 10.35 -6.53
CA ILE A 287 22.33 9.94 -5.12
C ILE A 287 23.77 9.66 -4.73
N LYS A 288 24.45 10.64 -4.19
CA LYS A 288 25.56 10.39 -3.27
C LYS A 288 24.92 10.01 -1.94
N ILE A 289 24.81 8.72 -1.70
CA ILE A 289 24.49 8.19 -0.38
C ILE A 289 25.54 8.71 0.56
N LYS A 290 25.23 9.71 1.39
CA LYS A 290 26.06 10.05 2.55
C LYS A 290 25.95 8.86 3.49
N ARG A 291 27.00 8.03 3.48
CA ARG A 291 27.24 7.08 4.56
C ARG A 291 27.44 7.90 5.83
N HIS A 292 26.46 7.93 6.70
CA HIS A 292 26.73 8.25 8.10
C HIS A 292 27.20 6.95 8.75
N LEU A 293 28.48 6.95 9.10
CA LEU A 293 29.14 5.96 9.96
C LEU A 293 28.48 5.94 11.34
#